data_cffda0977fbc790ea59384c9927b64b0
#
_entry.id   cffda0977fbc790ea59384c9927b64b0
#
_cell.length_a   1.000
_cell.length_b   1.000
_cell.length_c   1.000
_cell.angle_alpha   90.00
_cell.angle_beta   90.00
_cell.angle_gamma   90.00
#
_symmetry.space_group_name_H-M   'P 1'
#
loop_
_entity.id
_entity.type
_entity.pdbx_description
1 polymer ?
#
loop_
_entity_poly.entity_id
_entity_poly.type
_entity_poly.pdbx_seq_one_letter_code
_entity_poly.pdbx_strand_id
1 'polypeptide(L)'
;MRLYTVVFFVLLSIISCKRKKTSNIDVSNVDVNFTLNRYEVDFYNSTKKNLPLVKDKYPFLFPETFPDSIALKKISNKEEQELFIESQKEFKDVSILKEQIESLFKHVKFYNPKFKPPNVVTMLTNIDYDNRIIYADSLMLVSLDVYLGKDHPFYADYPKYIKENNTKDNIIVDVANSIINKQFASLTSRTFINKIINEGKKMYVLDMYLQTVSDKLKIGYTDEKLKWAEENEENVWKYFIEKKILFSTETKLNKRFIDVAPFSKFYLSEDHKSPGRVGVWIGWQIVRSFMKHNDVSLQELINIKPEDLFK
;
A
#
# COMPACT_ATOMS: atom_id res chain seq x y z
N MET A 1 -48.69 24.17 28.89
CA MET A 1 -47.43 23.69 29.49
C MET A 1 -46.94 22.36 28.94
N ARG A 2 -47.72 21.57 28.20
CA ARG A 2 -47.31 20.26 27.61
C ARG A 2 -46.69 20.33 26.21
N LEU A 3 -46.81 21.45 25.51
CA LEU A 3 -46.31 21.58 24.13
C LEU A 3 -44.83 22.00 24.07
N TYR A 4 -44.34 22.71 25.08
CA TYR A 4 -42.95 23.17 25.15
C TYR A 4 -41.95 22.06 25.58
N THR A 5 -42.44 21.03 26.26
CA THR A 5 -41.62 19.89 26.71
C THR A 5 -41.27 18.91 25.56
N VAL A 6 -42.12 18.83 24.53
CA VAL A 6 -41.90 17.97 23.38
C VAL A 6 -40.89 18.60 22.39
N VAL A 7 -40.89 19.93 22.27
CA VAL A 7 -39.94 20.66 21.39
C VAL A 7 -38.52 20.61 21.95
N PHE A 8 -38.36 20.58 23.28
CA PHE A 8 -37.01 20.50 23.88
C PHE A 8 -36.35 19.13 23.73
N PHE A 9 -37.12 18.03 23.59
CA PHE A 9 -36.61 16.69 23.41
C PHE A 9 -36.21 16.39 21.97
N VAL A 10 -36.75 17.09 20.97
CA VAL A 10 -36.42 16.92 19.55
C VAL A 10 -35.11 17.63 19.15
N LEU A 11 -34.70 18.65 19.93
CA LEU A 11 -33.46 19.42 19.67
C LEU A 11 -32.17 18.70 20.16
N LEU A 12 -32.28 17.62 20.91
CA LEU A 12 -31.13 16.89 21.45
C LEU A 12 -30.62 15.73 20.57
N SER A 13 -31.28 15.45 19.43
CA SER A 13 -30.95 14.32 18.56
C SER A 13 -30.10 14.66 17.34
N ILE A 14 -29.53 15.87 17.24
CA ILE A 14 -28.62 16.25 16.15
C ILE A 14 -27.21 16.51 16.68
N ILE A 15 -26.72 15.66 17.59
CA ILE A 15 -25.28 15.52 17.77
C ILE A 15 -24.83 14.44 16.81
N SER A 16 -24.85 14.77 15.52
CA SER A 16 -24.08 14.06 14.52
C SER A 16 -22.63 14.11 14.96
N CYS A 17 -22.09 12.99 15.35
CA CYS A 17 -20.65 12.82 15.56
C CYS A 17 -19.95 13.19 14.25
N LYS A 18 -19.60 14.46 14.07
CA LYS A 18 -18.60 14.84 13.07
C LYS A 18 -17.35 14.02 13.41
N ARG A 19 -17.03 13.00 12.59
CA ARG A 19 -15.72 12.39 12.57
C ARG A 19 -14.72 13.55 12.65
N LYS A 20 -13.99 13.66 13.76
CA LYS A 20 -12.82 14.53 13.80
C LYS A 20 -11.93 14.01 12.69
N LYS A 21 -11.89 14.71 11.54
CA LYS A 21 -10.79 14.54 10.60
C LYS A 21 -9.54 14.76 11.43
N THR A 22 -8.68 13.76 11.53
CA THR A 22 -7.30 13.96 11.95
C THR A 22 -6.81 15.13 11.14
N SER A 23 -6.47 16.24 11.79
CA SER A 23 -5.94 17.41 11.08
C SER A 23 -4.70 16.92 10.31
N ASN A 24 -4.67 17.16 9.00
CA ASN A 24 -3.50 16.84 8.20
C ASN A 24 -2.28 17.46 8.88
N ILE A 25 -1.29 16.64 9.16
CA ILE A 25 -0.04 17.12 9.79
C ILE A 25 0.72 17.92 8.74
N ASP A 26 1.09 19.13 9.10
CA ASP A 26 1.93 19.96 8.26
C ASP A 26 3.39 19.48 8.33
N VAL A 27 3.88 18.98 7.20
CA VAL A 27 5.27 18.54 7.01
C VAL A 27 6.07 19.48 6.11
N SER A 28 5.59 20.69 5.86
CA SER A 28 6.25 21.69 4.98
C SER A 28 7.69 21.99 5.41
N ASN A 29 7.94 22.01 6.72
CA ASN A 29 9.26 22.28 7.31
C ASN A 29 10.15 21.03 7.45
N VAL A 30 9.72 19.86 6.94
CA VAL A 30 10.53 18.65 6.99
C VAL A 30 11.34 18.52 5.71
N ASP A 31 12.66 18.69 5.81
CA ASP A 31 13.55 18.55 4.67
C ASP A 31 13.84 17.09 4.36
N VAL A 32 13.70 16.74 3.10
CA VAL A 32 14.10 15.44 2.55
C VAL A 32 14.91 15.67 1.28
N ASN A 33 15.98 14.91 1.13
CA ASN A 33 16.82 14.94 -0.07
C ASN A 33 16.90 13.54 -0.66
N PHE A 34 16.46 13.40 -1.91
CA PHE A 34 16.53 12.17 -2.68
C PHE A 34 16.57 12.47 -4.17
N THR A 35 16.99 11.51 -4.98
CA THR A 35 16.93 11.59 -6.44
C THR A 35 15.83 10.63 -6.96
N LEU A 36 15.21 11.02 -8.09
CA LEU A 36 14.40 10.11 -8.87
C LEU A 36 15.06 10.01 -10.25
N ASN A 37 15.62 8.85 -10.55
CA ASN A 37 16.30 8.56 -11.80
C ASN A 37 15.47 7.59 -12.64
N ARG A 38 15.42 7.83 -13.94
CA ARG A 38 14.63 7.07 -14.90
C ARG A 38 15.53 6.11 -15.67
N TYR A 39 15.86 4.97 -15.03
CA TYR A 39 16.73 3.97 -15.65
C TYR A 39 16.14 3.43 -16.96
N GLU A 40 14.84 3.22 -17.03
CA GLU A 40 14.18 2.72 -18.23
C GLU A 40 14.37 3.68 -19.43
N VAL A 41 14.39 4.99 -19.19
CA VAL A 41 14.63 5.98 -20.24
C VAL A 41 16.09 5.97 -20.68
N ASP A 42 17.01 6.00 -19.72
CA ASP A 42 18.45 5.99 -20.00
C ASP A 42 18.86 4.69 -20.71
N PHE A 43 18.30 3.55 -20.28
CA PHE A 43 18.67 2.24 -20.79
C PHE A 43 18.10 1.97 -22.20
N TYR A 44 16.78 2.09 -22.39
CA TYR A 44 16.15 1.72 -23.67
C TYR A 44 16.43 2.71 -24.81
N ASN A 45 16.88 3.94 -24.50
CA ASN A 45 17.38 4.89 -25.48
C ASN A 45 18.91 4.81 -25.69
N SER A 46 19.58 3.88 -25.03
CA SER A 46 21.02 3.78 -25.16
C SER A 46 21.45 3.03 -26.42
N THR A 47 22.67 3.28 -26.84
CA THR A 47 23.35 2.64 -27.96
C THR A 47 24.64 2.03 -27.46
N LYS A 48 25.31 1.24 -28.28
CA LYS A 48 26.63 0.69 -27.92
C LYS A 48 27.61 1.77 -27.47
N LYS A 49 27.50 3.00 -27.99
CA LYS A 49 28.42 4.11 -27.71
C LYS A 49 28.22 4.69 -26.30
N ASN A 50 26.97 4.84 -25.83
CA ASN A 50 26.64 5.47 -24.55
C ASN A 50 26.22 4.48 -23.45
N LEU A 51 26.09 3.18 -23.75
CA LEU A 51 25.84 2.16 -22.75
C LEU A 51 26.80 2.17 -21.55
N PRO A 52 28.13 2.40 -21.74
CA PRO A 52 29.06 2.53 -20.60
C PRO A 52 28.63 3.61 -19.60
N LEU A 53 28.12 4.76 -20.07
CA LEU A 53 27.64 5.82 -19.18
C LEU A 53 26.41 5.40 -18.37
N VAL A 54 25.54 4.60 -18.95
CA VAL A 54 24.39 4.02 -18.22
C VAL A 54 24.85 3.03 -17.17
N LYS A 55 25.82 2.19 -17.49
CA LYS A 55 26.42 1.23 -16.53
C LYS A 55 27.10 1.95 -15.37
N ASP A 56 27.84 3.03 -15.65
CA ASP A 56 28.49 3.85 -14.61
C ASP A 56 27.47 4.55 -13.70
N LYS A 57 26.33 4.96 -14.26
CA LYS A 57 25.25 5.63 -13.51
C LYS A 57 24.47 4.66 -12.63
N TYR A 58 24.31 3.40 -13.06
CA TYR A 58 23.50 2.37 -12.39
C TYR A 58 24.29 1.07 -12.13
N PRO A 59 25.46 1.12 -11.46
CA PRO A 59 26.35 -0.04 -11.32
C PRO A 59 25.68 -1.23 -10.60
N PHE A 60 24.70 -0.95 -9.72
CA PHE A 60 23.94 -1.97 -9.01
C PHE A 60 23.00 -2.80 -9.91
N LEU A 61 22.70 -2.34 -11.13
CA LEU A 61 21.91 -3.08 -12.13
C LEU A 61 22.80 -3.87 -13.12
N PHE A 62 24.10 -3.64 -13.09
CA PHE A 62 25.07 -4.25 -14.00
C PHE A 62 26.21 -4.93 -13.22
N PRO A 63 26.01 -6.19 -12.77
CA PRO A 63 27.12 -6.95 -12.18
C PRO A 63 28.31 -7.01 -13.15
N GLU A 64 29.54 -7.09 -12.64
CA GLU A 64 30.76 -7.12 -13.46
C GLU A 64 30.73 -8.20 -14.55
N THR A 65 30.04 -9.30 -14.28
CA THR A 65 29.86 -10.43 -15.22
C THR A 65 28.75 -10.19 -16.26
N PHE A 66 28.07 -9.02 -16.25
CA PHE A 66 26.97 -8.74 -17.17
C PHE A 66 27.50 -8.21 -18.52
N PRO A 67 27.48 -9.03 -19.60
CA PRO A 67 28.05 -8.64 -20.88
C PRO A 67 27.25 -7.53 -21.56
N ASP A 68 27.93 -6.61 -22.25
CA ASP A 68 27.29 -5.58 -23.06
C ASP A 68 26.38 -6.15 -24.14
N SER A 69 26.71 -7.33 -24.68
CA SER A 69 25.89 -8.03 -25.67
C SER A 69 24.48 -8.37 -25.16
N ILE A 70 24.34 -8.72 -23.87
CA ILE A 70 23.02 -8.97 -23.26
C ILE A 70 22.25 -7.67 -23.15
N ALA A 71 22.89 -6.59 -22.67
CA ALA A 71 22.25 -5.28 -22.59
C ALA A 71 21.76 -4.81 -23.97
N LEU A 72 22.62 -4.89 -24.99
CA LEU A 72 22.27 -4.48 -26.35
C LEU A 72 21.17 -5.36 -26.96
N LYS A 73 21.15 -6.66 -26.65
CA LYS A 73 20.07 -7.56 -27.06
C LYS A 73 18.74 -7.16 -26.43
N LYS A 74 18.73 -6.80 -25.14
CA LYS A 74 17.52 -6.30 -24.46
C LYS A 74 17.03 -4.98 -25.09
N ILE A 75 17.93 -4.01 -25.27
CA ILE A 75 17.60 -2.72 -25.89
C ILE A 75 17.01 -2.90 -27.30
N SER A 76 17.45 -3.86 -28.08
CA SER A 76 16.96 -4.13 -29.44
C SER A 76 15.79 -5.13 -29.51
N ASN A 77 15.40 -5.73 -28.39
CA ASN A 77 14.28 -6.66 -28.34
C ASN A 77 12.96 -5.93 -28.58
N LYS A 78 12.14 -6.43 -29.52
CA LYS A 78 10.88 -5.78 -29.91
C LYS A 78 9.86 -5.73 -28.79
N GLU A 79 9.72 -6.79 -28.02
CA GLU A 79 8.76 -6.89 -26.91
C GLU A 79 9.14 -5.94 -25.78
N GLU A 80 10.44 -5.86 -25.44
CA GLU A 80 10.94 -4.93 -24.43
C GLU A 80 10.81 -3.46 -24.90
N GLN A 81 11.03 -3.18 -26.17
CA GLN A 81 10.81 -1.84 -26.76
C GLN A 81 9.31 -1.47 -26.76
N GLU A 82 8.42 -2.42 -27.06
CA GLU A 82 6.99 -2.20 -26.98
C GLU A 82 6.56 -1.87 -25.54
N LEU A 83 7.04 -2.63 -24.58
CA LEU A 83 6.80 -2.38 -23.15
C LEU A 83 7.31 -1.00 -22.73
N PHE A 84 8.49 -0.62 -23.18
CA PHE A 84 9.06 0.71 -22.95
C PHE A 84 8.17 1.81 -23.56
N ILE A 85 7.74 1.67 -24.82
CA ILE A 85 6.85 2.63 -25.48
C ILE A 85 5.53 2.77 -24.72
N GLU A 86 4.90 1.67 -24.33
CA GLU A 86 3.66 1.69 -23.54
C GLU A 86 3.86 2.36 -22.20
N SER A 87 4.98 2.07 -21.52
CA SER A 87 5.29 2.73 -20.23
C SER A 87 5.49 4.24 -20.40
N GLN A 88 6.07 4.71 -21.52
CA GLN A 88 6.25 6.14 -21.76
C GLN A 88 4.92 6.86 -22.08
N LYS A 89 3.87 6.17 -22.53
CA LYS A 89 2.54 6.80 -22.70
C LYS A 89 1.96 7.21 -21.34
N GLU A 90 2.10 6.36 -20.32
CA GLU A 90 1.62 6.61 -18.95
C GLU A 90 2.58 7.49 -18.12
N PHE A 91 3.90 7.30 -18.30
CA PHE A 91 4.95 7.88 -17.48
C PHE A 91 5.90 8.78 -18.25
N LYS A 92 5.39 9.51 -19.26
CA LYS A 92 6.20 10.54 -19.96
C LYS A 92 6.72 11.60 -18.98
N ASP A 93 5.85 12.01 -18.08
CA ASP A 93 6.16 12.90 -16.95
C ASP A 93 5.94 12.18 -15.63
N VAL A 94 6.94 12.23 -14.77
CA VAL A 94 6.94 11.63 -13.42
C VAL A 94 7.01 12.68 -12.32
N SER A 95 6.76 13.96 -12.62
CA SER A 95 6.81 15.07 -11.64
C SER A 95 5.82 14.84 -10.50
N ILE A 96 4.58 14.46 -10.81
CA ILE A 96 3.55 14.15 -9.80
C ILE A 96 3.99 12.98 -8.92
N LEU A 97 4.55 11.92 -9.50
CA LEU A 97 5.07 10.79 -8.74
C LEU A 97 6.20 11.23 -7.80
N LYS A 98 7.10 12.09 -8.29
CA LYS A 98 8.18 12.64 -7.47
C LYS A 98 7.65 13.45 -6.30
N GLU A 99 6.67 14.32 -6.51
CA GLU A 99 6.01 15.11 -5.47
C GLU A 99 5.30 14.21 -4.43
N GLN A 100 4.61 13.17 -4.88
CA GLN A 100 3.97 12.19 -3.98
C GLN A 100 5.00 11.46 -3.11
N ILE A 101 6.13 11.03 -3.70
CA ILE A 101 7.21 10.37 -2.97
C ILE A 101 7.87 11.34 -1.99
N GLU A 102 8.09 12.60 -2.39
CA GLU A 102 8.62 13.62 -1.49
C GLU A 102 7.71 13.84 -0.28
N SER A 103 6.42 14.00 -0.52
CA SER A 103 5.41 14.13 0.54
C SER A 103 5.41 12.90 1.47
N LEU A 104 5.44 11.69 0.91
CA LEU A 104 5.55 10.47 1.69
C LEU A 104 6.81 10.46 2.56
N PHE A 105 7.98 10.76 1.99
CA PHE A 105 9.24 10.75 2.74
C PHE A 105 9.27 11.82 3.85
N LYS A 106 8.65 12.98 3.64
CA LYS A 106 8.45 14.00 4.68
C LYS A 106 7.62 13.47 5.84
N HIS A 107 6.49 12.79 5.56
CA HIS A 107 5.67 12.18 6.61
C HIS A 107 6.41 11.06 7.34
N VAL A 108 7.10 10.16 6.61
CA VAL A 108 7.92 9.11 7.23
C VAL A 108 8.98 9.72 8.15
N LYS A 109 9.70 10.76 7.70
CA LYS A 109 10.75 11.41 8.48
C LYS A 109 10.19 12.18 9.68
N PHE A 110 9.02 12.78 9.55
CA PHE A 110 8.32 13.43 10.66
C PHE A 110 8.07 12.46 11.82
N TYR A 111 7.55 11.27 11.51
CA TYR A 111 7.30 10.24 12.53
C TYR A 111 8.55 9.44 12.93
N ASN A 112 9.52 9.35 12.05
CA ASN A 112 10.79 8.66 12.29
C ASN A 112 11.97 9.56 11.88
N PRO A 113 12.47 10.43 12.77
CA PRO A 113 13.56 11.36 12.46
C PRO A 113 14.87 10.69 11.98
N LYS A 114 15.04 9.39 12.27
CA LYS A 114 16.20 8.60 11.80
C LYS A 114 16.05 8.11 10.36
N PHE A 115 14.87 8.26 9.75
CA PHE A 115 14.63 7.86 8.38
C PHE A 115 15.54 8.64 7.42
N LYS A 116 16.25 7.91 6.57
CA LYS A 116 17.05 8.44 5.47
C LYS A 116 16.32 8.11 4.17
N PRO A 117 15.85 9.10 3.42
CA PRO A 117 15.20 8.85 2.13
C PRO A 117 16.11 8.08 1.18
N PRO A 118 15.64 6.98 0.58
CA PRO A 118 16.39 6.29 -0.46
C PRO A 118 16.41 7.10 -1.77
N ASN A 119 17.42 6.89 -2.60
CA ASN A 119 17.35 7.28 -4.00
C ASN A 119 16.36 6.37 -4.72
N VAL A 120 15.51 6.98 -5.55
CA VAL A 120 14.48 6.25 -6.30
C VAL A 120 14.94 6.07 -7.73
N VAL A 121 14.80 4.86 -8.24
CA VAL A 121 15.09 4.51 -9.63
C VAL A 121 13.88 3.81 -10.22
N THR A 122 13.32 4.39 -11.28
CA THR A 122 12.27 3.72 -12.04
C THR A 122 12.87 2.78 -13.06
N MET A 123 12.18 1.66 -13.34
CA MET A 123 12.65 0.64 -14.26
C MET A 123 11.50 -0.16 -14.87
N LEU A 124 11.79 -1.05 -15.80
CA LEU A 124 10.88 -2.06 -16.31
C LEU A 124 11.39 -3.45 -15.92
N THR A 125 10.49 -4.34 -15.53
CA THR A 125 10.80 -5.67 -15.00
C THR A 125 10.14 -6.81 -15.78
N ASN A 126 9.55 -6.54 -16.94
CA ASN A 126 8.69 -7.45 -17.69
C ASN A 126 7.46 -7.86 -16.84
N ILE A 127 6.87 -6.86 -16.19
CA ILE A 127 5.64 -6.99 -15.40
C ILE A 127 5.82 -7.95 -14.22
N ASP A 128 6.96 -7.87 -13.55
CA ASP A 128 7.18 -8.63 -12.31
C ASP A 128 6.34 -8.04 -11.17
N TYR A 129 5.12 -8.57 -11.03
CA TYR A 129 4.15 -8.12 -10.05
C TYR A 129 4.64 -8.29 -8.61
N ASP A 130 5.40 -9.33 -8.32
CA ASP A 130 5.84 -9.65 -6.95
C ASP A 130 6.96 -8.71 -6.50
N ASN A 131 7.78 -8.22 -7.44
CA ASN A 131 8.92 -7.33 -7.18
C ASN A 131 8.69 -5.90 -7.72
N ARG A 132 7.44 -5.42 -7.75
CA ARG A 132 7.11 -4.08 -8.28
C ARG A 132 7.76 -2.93 -7.52
N ILE A 133 8.06 -3.09 -6.23
CA ILE A 133 8.85 -2.17 -5.41
C ILE A 133 9.92 -2.98 -4.68
N ILE A 134 11.18 -2.63 -4.90
CA ILE A 134 12.30 -3.20 -4.16
C ILE A 134 12.93 -2.09 -3.33
N TYR A 135 12.88 -2.23 -2.00
CA TYR A 135 13.44 -1.25 -1.06
C TYR A 135 14.64 -1.82 -0.30
N ALA A 136 15.81 -1.28 -0.59
CA ALA A 136 17.08 -1.62 0.04
C ALA A 136 17.73 -0.32 0.58
N ASP A 137 17.69 -0.14 1.89
CA ASP A 137 18.21 1.00 2.69
C ASP A 137 18.36 2.36 1.97
N SER A 138 19.32 2.49 1.05
CA SER A 138 19.61 3.72 0.32
C SER A 138 19.04 3.77 -1.10
N LEU A 139 18.41 2.69 -1.56
CA LEU A 139 17.92 2.52 -2.92
C LEU A 139 16.48 1.98 -2.93
N MET A 140 15.66 2.55 -3.78
CA MET A 140 14.31 2.06 -4.05
C MET A 140 14.11 1.92 -5.55
N LEU A 141 13.80 0.71 -6.00
CA LEU A 141 13.46 0.42 -7.39
C LEU A 141 11.95 0.36 -7.54
N VAL A 142 11.43 1.01 -8.57
CA VAL A 142 10.00 1.08 -8.88
C VAL A 142 9.76 0.59 -10.30
N SER A 143 9.04 -0.52 -10.43
CA SER A 143 8.70 -1.14 -11.71
C SER A 143 7.48 -0.44 -12.35
N LEU A 144 7.69 0.46 -13.32
CA LEU A 144 6.61 1.24 -13.90
C LEU A 144 5.66 0.40 -14.76
N ASP A 145 6.16 -0.64 -15.39
CA ASP A 145 5.41 -1.54 -16.27
C ASP A 145 4.34 -2.38 -15.56
N VAL A 146 4.32 -2.35 -14.24
CA VAL A 146 3.24 -2.95 -13.43
C VAL A 146 2.03 -2.00 -13.27
N TYR A 147 2.15 -0.72 -13.66
CA TYR A 147 1.15 0.32 -13.36
C TYR A 147 0.60 1.04 -14.62
N LEU A 148 0.52 0.34 -15.75
CA LEU A 148 0.05 0.90 -17.03
C LEU A 148 -1.47 1.11 -17.12
N GLY A 149 -2.19 0.80 -16.06
CA GLY A 149 -3.65 0.83 -16.01
C GLY A 149 -4.25 -0.58 -15.98
N LYS A 150 -5.29 -0.77 -15.16
CA LYS A 150 -5.88 -2.10 -14.87
C LYS A 150 -6.37 -2.86 -16.10
N ASP A 151 -6.76 -2.15 -17.14
CA ASP A 151 -7.31 -2.71 -18.38
C ASP A 151 -6.26 -2.80 -19.51
N HIS A 152 -4.97 -2.55 -19.18
CA HIS A 152 -3.91 -2.62 -20.17
C HIS A 152 -3.77 -4.03 -20.75
N PRO A 153 -3.63 -4.19 -22.11
CA PRO A 153 -3.57 -5.50 -22.77
C PRO A 153 -2.50 -6.45 -22.20
N PHE A 154 -1.38 -5.93 -21.75
CA PHE A 154 -0.31 -6.74 -21.16
C PHE A 154 -0.71 -7.45 -19.87
N TYR A 155 -1.82 -7.08 -19.25
CA TYR A 155 -2.37 -7.74 -18.07
C TYR A 155 -3.53 -8.69 -18.39
N ALA A 156 -3.74 -9.07 -19.65
CA ALA A 156 -4.87 -9.92 -20.05
C ALA A 156 -4.94 -11.23 -19.24
N ASP A 157 -3.79 -11.85 -19.00
CA ASP A 157 -3.68 -13.13 -18.28
C ASP A 157 -3.69 -13.00 -16.75
N TYR A 158 -3.65 -11.78 -16.22
CA TYR A 158 -3.68 -11.56 -14.78
C TYR A 158 -5.12 -11.65 -14.24
N PRO A 159 -5.32 -12.28 -13.05
CA PRO A 159 -6.62 -12.27 -12.38
C PRO A 159 -7.12 -10.84 -12.14
N LYS A 160 -8.44 -10.62 -12.31
CA LYS A 160 -9.05 -9.29 -12.16
C LYS A 160 -8.67 -8.61 -10.83
N TYR A 161 -8.70 -9.34 -9.72
CA TYR A 161 -8.39 -8.80 -8.39
C TYR A 161 -6.93 -8.38 -8.22
N ILE A 162 -6.01 -8.89 -9.05
CA ILE A 162 -4.61 -8.49 -9.10
C ILE A 162 -4.48 -7.19 -9.89
N LYS A 163 -4.96 -7.18 -11.13
CA LYS A 163 -4.77 -6.04 -12.04
C LYS A 163 -5.61 -4.80 -11.69
N GLU A 164 -6.60 -4.94 -10.82
CA GLU A 164 -7.41 -3.80 -10.34
C GLU A 164 -6.54 -2.69 -9.71
N ASN A 165 -5.40 -3.07 -9.12
CA ASN A 165 -4.47 -2.15 -8.48
C ASN A 165 -3.23 -1.82 -9.35
N ASN A 166 -3.22 -2.24 -10.63
CA ASN A 166 -2.13 -1.93 -11.57
C ASN A 166 -2.30 -0.53 -12.20
N THR A 167 -2.50 0.48 -11.37
CA THR A 167 -2.67 1.87 -11.80
C THR A 167 -1.63 2.78 -11.18
N LYS A 168 -1.30 3.89 -11.83
CA LYS A 168 -0.30 4.84 -11.33
C LYS A 168 -0.60 5.39 -9.92
N ASP A 169 -1.89 5.48 -9.55
CA ASP A 169 -2.27 5.93 -8.21
C ASP A 169 -1.88 4.94 -7.11
N ASN A 170 -1.68 3.66 -7.45
CA ASN A 170 -1.25 2.62 -6.52
C ASN A 170 0.26 2.66 -6.22
N ILE A 171 1.09 3.28 -7.07
CA ILE A 171 2.55 3.33 -6.87
C ILE A 171 2.89 3.87 -5.49
N ILE A 172 2.29 5.00 -5.10
CA ILE A 172 2.61 5.63 -3.81
C ILE A 172 2.19 4.78 -2.61
N VAL A 173 1.12 4.00 -2.74
CA VAL A 173 0.67 3.04 -1.71
C VAL A 173 1.67 1.89 -1.59
N ASP A 174 2.13 1.34 -2.71
CA ASP A 174 3.09 0.25 -2.72
C ASP A 174 4.48 0.69 -2.23
N VAL A 175 4.90 1.90 -2.59
CA VAL A 175 6.12 2.54 -2.04
C VAL A 175 6.02 2.70 -0.53
N ALA A 176 4.91 3.21 -0.02
CA ALA A 176 4.68 3.34 1.42
C ALA A 176 4.66 1.98 2.13
N ASN A 177 3.97 0.99 1.54
CA ASN A 177 3.93 -0.38 2.08
C ASN A 177 5.31 -1.03 2.15
N SER A 178 6.19 -0.78 1.18
CA SER A 178 7.57 -1.30 1.20
C SER A 178 8.36 -0.79 2.41
N ILE A 179 8.20 0.50 2.73
CA ILE A 179 8.82 1.15 3.91
C ILE A 179 8.22 0.58 5.20
N ILE A 180 6.87 0.48 5.27
CA ILE A 180 6.15 -0.04 6.43
C ILE A 180 6.52 -1.50 6.69
N ASN A 181 6.53 -2.35 5.68
CA ASN A 181 6.87 -3.77 5.84
C ASN A 181 8.28 -3.95 6.41
N LYS A 182 9.24 -3.10 6.05
CA LYS A 182 10.57 -3.12 6.64
C LYS A 182 10.55 -2.75 8.14
N GLN A 183 9.72 -1.79 8.55
CA GLN A 183 9.55 -1.41 9.95
C GLN A 183 8.92 -2.52 10.80
N PHE A 184 8.09 -3.36 10.19
CA PHE A 184 7.36 -4.46 10.85
C PHE A 184 7.99 -5.85 10.63
N ALA A 185 9.16 -5.95 10.00
CA ALA A 185 9.78 -7.23 9.62
C ALA A 185 10.02 -8.21 10.77
N SER A 186 10.22 -7.71 12.00
CA SER A 186 10.48 -8.55 13.18
C SER A 186 9.22 -9.02 13.93
N LEU A 187 8.03 -8.54 13.54
CA LEU A 187 6.79 -8.89 14.25
C LEU A 187 6.29 -10.27 13.85
N THR A 188 6.18 -11.16 14.81
CA THR A 188 5.58 -12.49 14.65
C THR A 188 4.30 -12.60 15.48
N SER A 189 3.29 -13.29 14.95
CA SER A 189 2.02 -13.52 15.64
C SER A 189 1.51 -14.93 15.43
N ARG A 190 1.05 -15.56 16.51
CA ARG A 190 0.52 -16.92 16.47
C ARG A 190 -0.97 -16.96 16.18
N THR A 191 -1.76 -16.20 16.95
CA THR A 191 -3.22 -16.20 16.84
C THR A 191 -3.71 -15.33 15.70
N PHE A 192 -4.88 -15.66 15.17
CA PHE A 192 -5.49 -14.91 14.07
C PHE A 192 -5.74 -13.45 14.46
N ILE A 193 -6.27 -13.19 15.67
CA ILE A 193 -6.51 -11.82 16.15
C ILE A 193 -5.22 -11.00 16.15
N ASN A 194 -4.11 -11.56 16.62
CA ASN A 194 -2.83 -10.85 16.66
C ASN A 194 -2.30 -10.55 15.25
N LYS A 195 -2.54 -11.46 14.30
CA LYS A 195 -2.17 -11.24 12.88
C LYS A 195 -2.96 -10.10 12.26
N ILE A 196 -4.29 -10.10 12.42
CA ILE A 196 -5.12 -9.02 11.86
C ILE A 196 -4.84 -7.67 12.53
N ILE A 197 -4.53 -7.63 13.82
CA ILE A 197 -4.12 -6.40 14.50
C ILE A 197 -2.77 -5.91 13.97
N ASN A 198 -1.78 -6.77 13.74
CA ASN A 198 -0.51 -6.35 13.17
C ASN A 198 -0.67 -5.81 11.74
N GLU A 199 -1.51 -6.43 10.92
CA GLU A 199 -1.86 -5.85 9.61
C GLU A 199 -2.61 -4.52 9.77
N GLY A 200 -3.50 -4.42 10.76
CA GLY A 200 -4.19 -3.17 11.10
C GLY A 200 -3.25 -2.05 11.53
N LYS A 201 -2.18 -2.37 12.27
CA LYS A 201 -1.13 -1.38 12.60
C LYS A 201 -0.44 -0.86 11.35
N LYS A 202 -0.08 -1.74 10.41
CA LYS A 202 0.52 -1.33 9.12
C LYS A 202 -0.42 -0.38 8.38
N MET A 203 -1.70 -0.71 8.32
CA MET A 203 -2.72 0.15 7.69
C MET A 203 -2.88 1.50 8.40
N TYR A 204 -2.79 1.53 9.73
CA TYR A 204 -2.82 2.79 10.47
C TYR A 204 -1.56 3.64 10.25
N VAL A 205 -0.38 3.01 10.17
CA VAL A 205 0.85 3.72 9.78
C VAL A 205 0.70 4.28 8.36
N LEU A 206 0.08 3.54 7.46
CA LEU A 206 -0.23 3.99 6.11
C LEU A 206 -1.19 5.20 6.11
N ASP A 207 -2.16 5.26 7.05
CA ASP A 207 -3.02 6.45 7.25
C ASP A 207 -2.18 7.69 7.59
N MET A 208 -1.19 7.51 8.45
CA MET A 208 -0.33 8.61 8.90
C MET A 208 0.65 9.06 7.82
N TYR A 209 1.13 8.15 6.98
CA TYR A 209 2.06 8.46 5.90
C TYR A 209 1.38 9.01 4.65
N LEU A 210 0.16 8.58 4.35
CA LEU A 210 -0.61 8.94 3.16
C LEU A 210 -1.97 9.56 3.53
N GLN A 211 -1.95 10.70 4.22
CA GLN A 211 -3.13 11.33 4.81
C GLN A 211 -4.18 11.77 3.78
N THR A 212 -3.76 12.06 2.55
CA THR A 212 -4.65 12.50 1.46
C THR A 212 -5.16 11.36 0.57
N VAL A 213 -4.59 10.17 0.71
CA VAL A 213 -4.98 8.99 -0.08
C VAL A 213 -6.23 8.35 0.52
N SER A 214 -7.16 7.94 -0.33
CA SER A 214 -8.43 7.34 0.09
C SER A 214 -8.25 5.96 0.71
N ASP A 215 -9.15 5.58 1.61
CA ASP A 215 -9.15 4.26 2.26
C ASP A 215 -9.23 3.12 1.24
N LYS A 216 -10.04 3.28 0.18
CA LYS A 216 -10.14 2.26 -0.88
C LYS A 216 -8.80 1.99 -1.56
N LEU A 217 -8.04 3.03 -1.85
CA LEU A 217 -6.75 2.90 -2.51
C LEU A 217 -5.71 2.25 -1.58
N LYS A 218 -5.70 2.66 -0.30
CA LYS A 218 -4.80 2.10 0.71
C LYS A 218 -4.98 0.58 0.90
N ILE A 219 -6.23 0.10 0.94
CA ILE A 219 -6.50 -1.33 1.13
C ILE A 219 -6.58 -2.10 -0.20
N GLY A 220 -6.65 -1.40 -1.34
CA GLY A 220 -6.77 -1.99 -2.66
C GLY A 220 -8.18 -2.49 -2.98
N TYR A 221 -9.23 -1.77 -2.54
CA TYR A 221 -10.63 -2.13 -2.79
C TYR A 221 -11.22 -1.28 -3.92
N THR A 222 -12.23 -1.84 -4.62
CA THR A 222 -13.17 -1.04 -5.42
C THR A 222 -14.18 -0.33 -4.49
N ASP A 223 -14.95 0.62 -5.03
CA ASP A 223 -15.98 1.30 -4.25
C ASP A 223 -17.03 0.32 -3.70
N GLU A 224 -17.43 -0.70 -4.48
CA GLU A 224 -18.36 -1.73 -4.03
C GLU A 224 -17.77 -2.59 -2.90
N LYS A 225 -16.47 -2.95 -3.02
CA LYS A 225 -15.80 -3.76 -2.01
C LYS A 225 -15.58 -3.00 -0.70
N LEU A 226 -15.26 -1.71 -0.78
CA LEU A 226 -15.16 -0.85 0.41
C LEU A 226 -16.52 -0.71 1.09
N LYS A 227 -17.56 -0.39 0.33
CA LYS A 227 -18.92 -0.29 0.84
C LYS A 227 -19.37 -1.59 1.52
N TRP A 228 -19.12 -2.74 0.89
CA TRP A 228 -19.44 -4.03 1.50
C TRP A 228 -18.73 -4.21 2.85
N ALA A 229 -17.44 -3.87 2.94
CA ALA A 229 -16.68 -4.00 4.17
C ALA A 229 -17.24 -3.12 5.30
N GLU A 230 -17.63 -1.87 4.98
CA GLU A 230 -18.24 -0.93 5.92
C GLU A 230 -19.61 -1.41 6.41
N GLU A 231 -20.46 -1.89 5.51
CA GLU A 231 -21.83 -2.34 5.83
C GLU A 231 -21.87 -3.70 6.57
N ASN A 232 -20.82 -4.51 6.45
CA ASN A 232 -20.78 -5.86 7.01
C ASN A 232 -19.77 -6.03 8.16
N GLU A 233 -19.21 -4.95 8.70
CA GLU A 233 -18.22 -5.02 9.77
C GLU A 233 -18.73 -5.81 10.98
N GLU A 234 -19.94 -5.51 11.46
CA GLU A 234 -20.58 -6.22 12.57
C GLU A 234 -20.80 -7.72 12.27
N ASN A 235 -21.25 -8.05 11.05
CA ASN A 235 -21.48 -9.43 10.63
C ASN A 235 -20.17 -10.24 10.58
N VAL A 236 -19.09 -9.62 10.12
CA VAL A 236 -17.75 -10.23 10.09
C VAL A 236 -17.26 -10.50 11.52
N TRP A 237 -17.44 -9.55 12.44
CA TRP A 237 -17.12 -9.73 13.85
C TRP A 237 -17.91 -10.89 14.46
N LYS A 238 -19.22 -10.90 14.25
CA LYS A 238 -20.12 -11.98 14.69
C LYS A 238 -19.60 -13.33 14.22
N TYR A 239 -19.29 -13.43 12.92
CA TYR A 239 -18.76 -14.67 12.34
C TYR A 239 -17.45 -15.09 13.02
N PHE A 240 -16.50 -14.17 13.25
CA PHE A 240 -15.21 -14.51 13.88
C PHE A 240 -15.39 -15.03 15.31
N ILE A 241 -16.33 -14.47 16.06
CA ILE A 241 -16.66 -14.88 17.43
C ILE A 241 -17.38 -16.23 17.42
N GLU A 242 -18.46 -16.38 16.66
CA GLU A 242 -19.26 -17.61 16.60
C GLU A 242 -18.44 -18.83 16.13
N LYS A 243 -17.57 -18.63 15.16
CA LYS A 243 -16.66 -19.67 14.67
C LYS A 243 -15.42 -19.87 15.54
N LYS A 244 -15.28 -19.09 16.62
CA LYS A 244 -14.15 -19.18 17.60
C LYS A 244 -12.78 -19.08 16.94
N ILE A 245 -12.65 -18.30 15.84
CA ILE A 245 -11.41 -18.24 15.05
C ILE A 245 -10.45 -17.17 15.53
N LEU A 246 -10.87 -16.22 16.36
CA LEU A 246 -10.03 -15.11 16.81
C LEU A 246 -8.71 -15.58 17.48
N PHE A 247 -8.80 -16.57 18.34
CA PHE A 247 -7.62 -17.11 19.05
C PHE A 247 -7.05 -18.37 18.38
N SER A 248 -7.58 -18.75 17.21
CA SER A 248 -7.05 -19.88 16.44
C SER A 248 -5.65 -19.57 15.92
N THR A 249 -4.82 -20.60 15.86
CA THR A 249 -3.46 -20.55 15.30
C THR A 249 -3.38 -21.16 13.90
N GLU A 250 -4.51 -21.52 13.31
CA GLU A 250 -4.58 -22.14 12.00
C GLU A 250 -4.09 -21.19 10.90
N THR A 251 -3.06 -21.60 10.17
CA THR A 251 -2.46 -20.81 9.09
C THR A 251 -3.39 -20.62 7.90
N LYS A 252 -4.35 -21.55 7.69
CA LYS A 252 -5.37 -21.42 6.62
C LYS A 252 -6.21 -20.15 6.73
N LEU A 253 -6.32 -19.55 7.95
CA LEU A 253 -7.05 -18.30 8.14
C LEU A 253 -6.39 -17.13 7.43
N ASN A 254 -5.06 -17.17 7.22
CA ASN A 254 -4.37 -16.13 6.45
C ASN A 254 -4.91 -16.10 5.02
N LYS A 255 -4.94 -17.25 4.34
CA LYS A 255 -5.46 -17.38 2.95
C LYS A 255 -6.94 -17.00 2.83
N ARG A 256 -7.70 -17.14 3.93
CA ARG A 256 -9.13 -16.83 3.93
C ARG A 256 -9.41 -15.34 4.10
N PHE A 257 -8.62 -14.65 4.95
CA PHE A 257 -9.00 -13.33 5.46
C PHE A 257 -7.88 -12.26 5.44
N ILE A 258 -6.62 -12.64 5.20
CA ILE A 258 -5.48 -11.71 5.25
C ILE A 258 -4.81 -11.57 3.88
N ASP A 259 -4.52 -12.70 3.23
CA ASP A 259 -3.79 -12.71 1.96
C ASP A 259 -4.62 -12.08 0.85
N VAL A 260 -3.95 -11.55 -0.17
CA VAL A 260 -4.59 -11.01 -1.37
C VAL A 260 -5.39 -12.11 -2.06
N ALA A 261 -6.66 -11.88 -2.26
CA ALA A 261 -7.61 -12.85 -2.83
C ALA A 261 -8.80 -12.12 -3.47
N PRO A 262 -9.52 -12.75 -4.41
CA PRO A 262 -10.68 -12.13 -5.04
C PRO A 262 -11.81 -11.83 -4.05
N PHE A 263 -11.93 -12.64 -3.00
CA PHE A 263 -12.90 -12.48 -1.90
C PHE A 263 -12.43 -13.24 -0.65
N SER A 264 -13.00 -12.91 0.50
CA SER A 264 -12.76 -13.62 1.76
C SER A 264 -13.66 -14.87 1.88
N LYS A 265 -13.11 -15.95 2.45
CA LYS A 265 -13.81 -17.25 2.48
C LYS A 265 -14.48 -17.50 3.83
N PHE A 266 -15.78 -17.23 3.90
CA PHE A 266 -16.63 -17.56 5.06
C PHE A 266 -17.28 -18.96 4.93
N TYR A 267 -17.18 -19.58 3.72
CA TYR A 267 -17.90 -20.80 3.32
C TYR A 267 -19.42 -20.60 3.24
N LEU A 268 -19.82 -19.43 2.75
CA LEU A 268 -21.22 -19.07 2.47
C LEU A 268 -21.40 -18.89 0.95
N SER A 269 -22.65 -19.02 0.49
CA SER A 269 -23.00 -18.85 -0.94
C SER A 269 -22.62 -17.46 -1.49
N GLU A 270 -22.63 -16.45 -0.64
CA GLU A 270 -22.41 -15.04 -1.00
C GLU A 270 -20.95 -14.58 -0.81
N ASP A 271 -20.00 -15.49 -0.55
CA ASP A 271 -18.59 -15.14 -0.31
C ASP A 271 -18.02 -14.26 -1.41
N HIS A 272 -18.42 -14.47 -2.67
CA HIS A 272 -17.95 -13.71 -3.83
C HIS A 272 -18.26 -12.19 -3.77
N LYS A 273 -19.24 -11.79 -2.97
CA LYS A 273 -19.59 -10.37 -2.75
C LYS A 273 -18.60 -9.70 -1.80
N SER A 274 -18.00 -10.44 -0.87
CA SER A 274 -17.06 -9.90 0.09
C SER A 274 -15.76 -9.45 -0.59
N PRO A 275 -15.00 -8.51 -0.02
CA PRO A 275 -13.62 -8.26 -0.46
C PRO A 275 -12.69 -9.37 0.01
N GLY A 276 -11.55 -9.53 -0.65
CA GLY A 276 -10.39 -10.19 -0.05
C GLY A 276 -9.87 -9.38 1.14
N ARG A 277 -9.01 -9.96 1.96
CA ARG A 277 -8.34 -9.25 3.06
C ARG A 277 -9.28 -8.62 4.11
N VAL A 278 -10.48 -9.15 4.29
CA VAL A 278 -11.44 -8.57 5.25
C VAL A 278 -10.91 -8.59 6.69
N GLY A 279 -10.03 -9.54 7.04
CA GLY A 279 -9.33 -9.54 8.33
C GLY A 279 -8.40 -8.34 8.49
N VAL A 280 -7.76 -7.90 7.40
CA VAL A 280 -6.94 -6.66 7.42
C VAL A 280 -7.83 -5.44 7.66
N TRP A 281 -9.00 -5.37 7.01
CA TRP A 281 -9.99 -4.32 7.26
C TRP A 281 -10.39 -4.26 8.74
N ILE A 282 -10.79 -5.38 9.30
CA ILE A 282 -11.18 -5.48 10.73
C ILE A 282 -10.02 -5.06 11.64
N GLY A 283 -8.81 -5.57 11.40
CA GLY A 283 -7.62 -5.16 12.16
C GLY A 283 -7.37 -3.66 12.10
N TRP A 284 -7.58 -3.05 10.93
CA TRP A 284 -7.43 -1.62 10.73
C TRP A 284 -8.44 -0.80 11.53
N GLN A 285 -9.72 -1.21 11.54
CA GLN A 285 -10.74 -0.53 12.35
C GLN A 285 -10.48 -0.67 13.86
N ILE A 286 -9.99 -1.84 14.33
CA ILE A 286 -9.55 -2.01 15.73
C ILE A 286 -8.48 -0.97 16.08
N VAL A 287 -7.43 -0.89 15.27
CA VAL A 287 -6.30 0.02 15.54
C VAL A 287 -6.74 1.47 15.45
N ARG A 288 -7.57 1.85 14.47
CA ARG A 288 -8.17 3.19 14.38
C ARG A 288 -8.98 3.53 15.63
N SER A 289 -9.78 2.60 16.12
CA SER A 289 -10.56 2.78 17.34
C SER A 289 -9.65 2.95 18.56
N PHE A 290 -8.64 2.10 18.70
CA PHE A 290 -7.67 2.20 19.79
C PHE A 290 -6.97 3.57 19.78
N MET A 291 -6.43 4.00 18.66
CA MET A 291 -5.70 5.27 18.52
C MET A 291 -6.60 6.51 18.72
N LYS A 292 -7.89 6.37 18.47
CA LYS A 292 -8.86 7.46 18.73
C LYS A 292 -9.11 7.67 20.22
N HIS A 293 -9.01 6.62 21.03
CA HIS A 293 -9.38 6.65 22.46
C HIS A 293 -8.19 6.64 23.40
N ASN A 294 -6.96 6.50 22.87
CA ASN A 294 -5.74 6.46 23.66
C ASN A 294 -4.74 7.50 23.13
N ASP A 295 -4.06 8.16 24.04
CA ASP A 295 -2.98 9.11 23.70
C ASP A 295 -1.66 8.34 23.55
N VAL A 296 -1.50 7.77 22.34
CA VAL A 296 -0.36 6.91 22.00
C VAL A 296 0.28 7.45 20.72
N SER A 297 1.58 7.61 20.72
CA SER A 297 2.33 8.00 19.50
C SER A 297 2.41 6.86 18.49
N LEU A 298 2.70 7.21 17.22
CA LEU A 298 2.86 6.21 16.17
C LEU A 298 4.02 5.23 16.47
N GLN A 299 5.10 5.72 17.10
CA GLN A 299 6.25 4.88 17.47
C GLN A 299 5.90 3.90 18.58
N GLU A 300 5.11 4.34 19.57
CA GLU A 300 4.60 3.45 20.63
C GLU A 300 3.66 2.41 20.03
N LEU A 301 2.71 2.80 19.16
CA LEU A 301 1.80 1.86 18.49
C LEU A 301 2.55 0.70 17.81
N ILE A 302 3.64 1.00 17.09
CA ILE A 302 4.44 -0.03 16.41
C ILE A 302 4.93 -1.09 17.42
N ASN A 303 5.31 -0.67 18.64
CA ASN A 303 5.89 -1.53 19.67
C ASN A 303 4.88 -2.17 20.63
N ILE A 304 3.64 -1.66 20.73
CA ILE A 304 2.59 -2.25 21.55
C ILE A 304 2.31 -3.68 21.08
N LYS A 305 2.15 -4.62 22.00
CA LYS A 305 1.75 -5.99 21.67
C LYS A 305 0.30 -6.01 21.17
N PRO A 306 -0.03 -6.83 20.17
CA PRO A 306 -1.41 -6.92 19.66
C PRO A 306 -2.44 -7.22 20.74
N GLU A 307 -2.08 -8.03 21.76
CA GLU A 307 -2.94 -8.38 22.88
C GLU A 307 -3.37 -7.16 23.70
N ASP A 308 -2.55 -6.11 23.75
CA ASP A 308 -2.85 -4.91 24.53
C ASP A 308 -3.77 -3.93 23.78
N LEU A 309 -3.92 -4.07 22.46
CA LEU A 309 -4.85 -3.28 21.66
C LEU A 309 -6.28 -3.86 21.68
N PHE A 310 -6.44 -5.12 22.09
CA PHE A 310 -7.71 -5.84 22.05
C PHE A 310 -8.33 -6.01 23.44
N LYS A 311 -7.76 -5.43 24.46
CA LYS A 311 -8.34 -5.39 25.81
C LYS A 311 -9.40 -4.31 25.89
#